data_1b2f9f0d9e144699a7e4eed84c3afc5e
#
_entry.id   1b2f9f0d9e144699a7e4eed84c3afc5e
#
_cell.length_a   1.000
_cell.length_b   1.000
_cell.length_c   1.000
_cell.angle_alpha   90.00
_cell.angle_beta   90.00
_cell.angle_gamma   90.00
#
_symmetry.space_group_name_H-M   'P 1'
#
loop_
_entity.id
_entity.type
_entity.pdbx_description
1 polymer ?
#
loop_
_entity_poly.entity_id
_entity_poly.type
_entity_poly.pdbx_seq_one_letter_code
_entity_poly.pdbx_strand_id
1 'polypeptide(L)'
;MTQITYTKQGDYWLPNLLPPQEPQIPLGKYGLMRRRFLQQHRKVTYTNLLTTGQLHAHLMEIEQTARNRIDQIVSQMAQAEGVTEELKATDQMKWVGLMNNFRSVAEEQILQELIYA
;
A
#
# COMPACT_ATOMS: atom_id res chain seq x y z
N MET A 1 19.78 -7.94 22.67
CA MET A 1 19.86 -7.88 21.87
C MET A 1 19.51 -7.72 21.54
N THR A 2 19.66 -7.11 21.63
CA THR A 2 19.65 -6.85 20.78
C THR A 2 19.40 -6.73 20.42
N GLN A 3 19.58 -6.23 20.40
CA GLN A 3 19.68 -6.17 19.50
C GLN A 3 19.93 -6.04 18.95
N ILE A 4 20.21 -5.47 19.32
CA ILE A 4 20.76 -5.54 18.26
C ILE A 4 20.39 -6.08 17.76
N THR A 5 20.22 -6.06 17.65
CA THR A 5 20.03 -6.58 16.82
C THR A 5 20.31 -7.24 16.66
N TYR A 6 20.35 -7.53 16.86
CA TYR A 6 20.88 -8.26 16.21
C TYR A 6 20.39 -8.96 15.83
N THR A 7 20.43 -8.81 15.56
CA THR A 7 20.27 -9.42 14.80
C THR A 7 20.51 -10.42 14.96
N LYS A 8 20.51 -11.00 15.27
CA LYS A 8 20.89 -11.85 15.12
C LYS A 8 21.04 -12.42 14.33
N GLN A 9 21.51 -12.34 14.16
CA GLN A 9 21.89 -12.84 13.41
C GLN A 9 22.51 -13.69 13.70
N GLY A 10 22.80 -13.91 14.49
CA GLY A 10 23.34 -14.31 14.68
C GLY A 10 23.93 -14.29 15.40
N ASP A 11 24.31 -14.38 15.87
CA ASP A 11 24.85 -14.04 16.20
C ASP A 11 25.36 -13.51 16.25
N TYR A 12 25.30 -13.03 16.28
CA TYR A 12 25.87 -12.28 15.88
C TYR A 12 25.65 -11.62 16.11
N TRP A 13 25.63 -11.25 16.53
CA TRP A 13 25.44 -10.32 16.48
C TRP A 13 25.71 -9.75 15.88
N LEU A 14 25.53 -9.92 15.46
CA LEU A 14 25.79 -8.87 14.89
C LEU A 14 25.39 -7.82 15.37
N PRO A 15 25.88 -7.14 15.74
CA PRO A 15 25.31 -6.05 16.17
C PRO A 15 24.97 -5.29 15.19
N ASN A 16 24.38 -5.01 15.17
CA ASN A 16 23.99 -4.35 14.24
C ASN A 16 24.85 -3.30 13.83
N LEU A 17 25.62 -3.60 12.94
CA LEU A 17 26.47 -2.67 12.26
C LEU A 17 25.76 -1.88 11.22
N LEU A 18 24.50 -2.08 11.10
CA LEU A 18 23.67 -1.26 10.22
C LEU A 18 23.37 0.08 10.88
N PRO A 19 23.28 1.16 10.10
CA PRO A 19 22.86 2.43 10.67
C PRO A 19 21.49 2.29 11.32
N PRO A 20 21.20 3.11 12.33
CA PRO A 20 19.89 3.06 12.95
C PRO A 20 18.83 3.29 11.89
N GLN A 21 17.92 2.36 11.80
CA GLN A 21 16.83 2.46 10.84
C GLN A 21 15.54 2.50 11.60
N GLU A 22 14.59 3.22 11.05
CA GLU A 22 13.26 3.18 11.57
C GLU A 22 12.71 1.76 11.40
N PRO A 23 11.86 1.30 12.32
CA PRO A 23 11.20 0.02 12.12
C PRO A 23 10.54 0.00 10.76
N GLN A 24 10.88 -0.97 9.95
CA GLN A 24 10.29 -1.05 8.62
C GLN A 24 9.00 -1.81 8.72
N ILE A 25 7.92 -1.10 8.52
CA ILE A 25 6.61 -1.73 8.42
C ILE A 25 6.51 -2.35 7.03
N PRO A 26 6.09 -3.62 6.94
CA PRO A 26 5.97 -4.25 5.63
C PRO A 26 5.05 -3.46 4.70
N LEU A 27 5.46 -3.33 3.46
CA LEU A 27 4.67 -2.65 2.46
C LEU A 27 3.47 -3.49 2.08
N GLY A 28 2.35 -2.82 1.84
CA GLY A 28 1.18 -3.49 1.33
C GLY A 28 1.23 -3.63 -0.19
N LYS A 29 0.14 -4.10 -0.75
CA LYS A 29 0.02 -4.39 -2.17
C LYS A 29 0.38 -3.20 -3.04
N TYR A 30 -0.15 -2.03 -2.71
CA TYR A 30 0.02 -0.84 -3.55
C TYR A 30 1.43 -0.28 -3.48
N GLY A 31 2.04 -0.30 -2.30
CA GLY A 31 3.43 0.12 -2.14
C GLY A 31 4.37 -0.76 -2.94
N LEU A 32 4.15 -2.08 -2.92
CA LEU A 32 4.97 -3.02 -3.68
C LEU A 32 4.79 -2.83 -5.18
N MET A 33 3.57 -2.57 -5.63
CA MET A 33 3.30 -2.32 -7.05
C MET A 33 3.99 -1.04 -7.51
N ARG A 34 3.94 0.03 -6.70
CA ARG A 34 4.63 1.27 -7.02
C ARG A 34 6.13 1.07 -7.09
N ARG A 35 6.70 0.31 -6.15
CA ARG A 35 8.13 0.03 -6.16
C ARG A 35 8.55 -0.66 -7.44
N ARG A 36 7.78 -1.66 -7.86
CA ARG A 36 8.06 -2.38 -9.10
C ARG A 36 7.98 -1.45 -10.30
N PHE A 37 6.96 -0.60 -10.34
CA PHE A 37 6.82 0.36 -11.42
C PHE A 37 8.02 1.29 -11.51
N LEU A 38 8.46 1.83 -10.37
CA LEU A 38 9.61 2.73 -10.34
C LEU A 38 10.87 2.02 -10.81
N GLN A 39 11.07 0.78 -10.39
CA GLN A 39 12.24 0.01 -10.79
C GLN A 39 12.28 -0.24 -12.30
N GLN A 40 11.14 -0.43 -12.92
CA GLN A 40 11.05 -0.79 -14.33
C GLN A 40 10.92 0.41 -15.26
N HIS A 41 10.24 1.46 -14.82
CA HIS A 41 9.86 2.56 -15.69
C HIS A 41 10.32 3.95 -15.23
N ARG A 42 10.80 4.07 -14.01
CA ARG A 42 11.28 5.35 -13.47
C ARG A 42 12.57 5.13 -12.69
N LYS A 43 13.57 4.61 -13.38
CA LYS A 43 14.81 4.18 -12.72
C LYS A 43 15.56 5.31 -12.04
N VAL A 44 15.56 6.50 -12.65
CA VAL A 44 16.22 7.65 -12.06
C VAL A 44 15.55 8.05 -10.74
N THR A 45 14.23 8.12 -10.76
CA THR A 45 13.46 8.44 -9.56
C THR A 45 13.68 7.38 -8.48
N TYR A 46 13.66 6.11 -8.87
CA TYR A 46 13.89 5.02 -7.94
C TYR A 46 15.27 5.13 -7.29
N THR A 47 16.31 5.36 -8.09
CA THR A 47 17.66 5.48 -7.58
C THR A 47 17.80 6.67 -6.64
N ASN A 48 17.20 7.81 -6.99
CA ASN A 48 17.25 8.99 -6.14
C ASN A 48 16.58 8.75 -4.79
N LEU A 49 15.41 8.13 -4.80
CA LEU A 49 14.71 7.82 -3.55
C LEU A 49 15.49 6.82 -2.70
N LEU A 50 16.09 5.84 -3.37
CA LEU A 50 16.86 4.82 -2.67
C LEU A 50 18.11 5.42 -2.01
N THR A 51 18.86 6.24 -2.76
CA THR A 51 20.12 6.80 -2.26
C THR A 51 19.89 7.87 -1.19
N THR A 52 18.77 8.57 -1.23
CA THR A 52 18.46 9.57 -0.21
C THR A 52 17.76 8.97 1.00
N GLY A 53 17.48 7.65 0.99
CA GLY A 53 16.83 6.99 2.10
C GLY A 53 15.35 7.28 2.23
N GLN A 54 14.73 7.77 1.16
CA GLN A 54 13.33 8.18 1.20
C GLN A 54 12.39 7.20 0.51
N LEU A 55 12.93 6.11 -0.04
CA LEU A 55 12.12 5.18 -0.82
C LEU A 55 11.00 4.54 0.01
N HIS A 56 11.35 4.03 1.19
CA HIS A 56 10.36 3.35 2.03
C HIS A 56 9.25 4.31 2.45
N ALA A 57 9.60 5.53 2.85
CA ALA A 57 8.61 6.53 3.25
C ALA A 57 7.69 6.88 2.08
N HIS A 58 8.25 7.02 0.88
CA HIS A 58 7.46 7.30 -0.32
C HIS A 58 6.46 6.16 -0.59
N LEU A 59 6.93 4.93 -0.51
CA LEU A 59 6.07 3.77 -0.79
C LEU A 59 4.98 3.60 0.27
N MET A 60 5.29 3.91 1.54
CA MET A 60 4.28 3.86 2.59
C MET A 60 3.23 4.94 2.39
N GLU A 61 3.65 6.11 1.94
CA GLU A 61 2.72 7.20 1.65
C GLU A 61 1.79 6.82 0.50
N ILE A 62 2.36 6.22 -0.55
CA ILE A 62 1.57 5.76 -1.69
C ILE A 62 0.56 4.70 -1.25
N GLU A 63 0.99 3.76 -0.42
CA GLU A 63 0.11 2.71 0.08
C GLU A 63 -1.06 3.30 0.85
N GLN A 64 -0.77 4.22 1.77
CA GLN A 64 -1.80 4.82 2.60
C GLN A 64 -2.77 5.67 1.76
N THR A 65 -2.24 6.46 0.85
CA THR A 65 -3.06 7.30 -0.02
C THR A 65 -3.94 6.45 -0.92
N ALA A 66 -3.40 5.37 -1.48
CA ALA A 66 -4.17 4.47 -2.34
C ALA A 66 -5.34 3.86 -1.58
N ARG A 67 -5.09 3.35 -0.38
CA ARG A 67 -6.15 2.74 0.42
C ARG A 67 -7.23 3.74 0.80
N ASN A 68 -6.83 4.94 1.21
CA ASN A 68 -7.78 5.98 1.59
C ASN A 68 -8.66 6.39 0.41
N ARG A 69 -8.04 6.56 -0.76
CA ARG A 69 -8.78 6.96 -1.95
C ARG A 69 -9.71 5.88 -2.45
N ILE A 70 -9.27 4.62 -2.39
CA ILE A 70 -10.14 3.50 -2.79
C ILE A 70 -11.36 3.44 -1.88
N ASP A 71 -11.15 3.53 -0.56
CA ASP A 71 -12.26 3.51 0.38
C ASP A 71 -13.23 4.66 0.14
N GLN A 72 -12.70 5.84 -0.17
CA GLN A 72 -13.52 7.01 -0.47
C GLN A 72 -14.35 6.80 -1.73
N ILE A 73 -13.73 6.29 -2.79
CA ILE A 73 -14.43 6.05 -4.06
C ILE A 73 -15.52 4.99 -3.88
N VAL A 74 -15.19 3.90 -3.19
CA VAL A 74 -16.16 2.83 -2.92
C VAL A 74 -17.35 3.39 -2.14
N SER A 75 -17.08 4.21 -1.13
CA SER A 75 -18.13 4.82 -0.32
C SER A 75 -19.04 5.71 -1.16
N GLN A 76 -18.43 6.52 -2.04
CA GLN A 76 -19.18 7.40 -2.93
C GLN A 76 -20.04 6.61 -3.92
N MET A 77 -19.48 5.55 -4.49
CA MET A 77 -20.22 4.71 -5.43
C MET A 77 -21.38 4.00 -4.72
N ALA A 78 -21.16 3.51 -3.50
CA ALA A 78 -22.21 2.87 -2.73
C ALA A 78 -23.36 3.84 -2.46
N GLN A 79 -23.05 5.09 -2.11
CA GLN A 79 -24.08 6.09 -1.91
C GLN A 79 -24.84 6.39 -3.19
N ALA A 80 -24.12 6.55 -4.31
CA ALA A 80 -24.73 6.87 -5.59
C ALA A 80 -25.65 5.76 -6.09
N GLU A 81 -25.30 4.51 -5.79
CA GLU A 81 -26.07 3.35 -6.23
C GLU A 81 -27.11 2.90 -5.21
N GLY A 82 -27.18 3.57 -4.07
CA GLY A 82 -28.13 3.19 -3.04
C GLY A 82 -27.81 1.89 -2.33
N VAL A 83 -26.55 1.50 -2.29
CA VAL A 83 -26.13 0.28 -1.60
C VAL A 83 -25.91 0.63 -0.14
N THR A 84 -26.74 0.06 0.73
CA THR A 84 -26.78 0.43 2.15
C THR A 84 -26.60 -0.79 3.04
N GLU A 85 -26.47 -0.52 4.36
CA GLU A 85 -26.42 -1.59 5.36
C GLU A 85 -27.71 -2.40 5.37
N GLU A 86 -28.80 -1.77 4.98
CA GLU A 86 -30.08 -2.45 4.87
C GLU A 86 -30.02 -3.54 3.78
N LEU A 87 -29.42 -3.23 2.64
CA LEU A 87 -29.23 -4.22 1.59
C LEU A 87 -28.33 -5.35 2.08
N LYS A 88 -27.31 -5.03 2.84
CA LYS A 88 -26.42 -6.04 3.40
C LYS A 88 -27.19 -7.00 4.29
N ALA A 89 -28.13 -6.50 5.06
CA ALA A 89 -28.94 -7.32 5.96
C ALA A 89 -29.97 -8.16 5.21
N THR A 90 -30.54 -7.63 4.12
CA THR A 90 -31.61 -8.32 3.41
C THR A 90 -31.12 -9.24 2.28
N ASP A 91 -30.03 -8.85 1.61
CA ASP A 91 -29.48 -9.64 0.51
C ASP A 91 -27.96 -9.50 0.53
N GLN A 92 -27.33 -10.28 1.39
CA GLN A 92 -25.89 -10.19 1.61
C GLN A 92 -25.07 -10.53 0.34
N MET A 93 -25.53 -11.50 -0.43
CA MET A 93 -24.83 -11.91 -1.64
C MET A 93 -24.78 -10.78 -2.67
N LYS A 94 -25.89 -10.08 -2.85
CA LYS A 94 -25.96 -8.95 -3.76
C LYS A 94 -25.08 -7.80 -3.26
N TRP A 95 -25.11 -7.55 -1.96
CA TRP A 95 -24.29 -6.50 -1.34
C TRP A 95 -22.81 -6.78 -1.57
N VAL A 96 -22.37 -8.02 -1.32
CA VAL A 96 -20.97 -8.40 -1.51
C VAL A 96 -20.55 -8.23 -2.97
N GLY A 97 -21.40 -8.67 -3.90
CA GLY A 97 -21.11 -8.55 -5.33
C GLY A 97 -20.95 -7.10 -5.76
N LEU A 98 -21.84 -6.22 -5.31
CA LEU A 98 -21.78 -4.81 -5.66
C LEU A 98 -20.55 -4.14 -5.05
N MET A 99 -20.26 -4.42 -3.79
CA MET A 99 -19.11 -3.82 -3.12
C MET A 99 -17.79 -4.28 -3.75
N ASN A 100 -17.71 -5.56 -4.12
CA ASN A 100 -16.51 -6.05 -4.80
C ASN A 100 -16.34 -5.38 -6.16
N ASN A 101 -17.42 -5.15 -6.88
CA ASN A 101 -17.37 -4.45 -8.16
C ASN A 101 -16.90 -3.01 -7.99
N PHE A 102 -17.44 -2.31 -6.99
CA PHE A 102 -17.02 -0.93 -6.71
C PHE A 102 -15.53 -0.88 -6.36
N ARG A 103 -15.07 -1.82 -5.53
CA ARG A 103 -13.67 -1.87 -5.16
C ARG A 103 -12.77 -2.14 -6.36
N SER A 104 -13.20 -3.01 -7.27
CA SER A 104 -12.45 -3.31 -8.47
C SER A 104 -12.31 -2.08 -9.37
N VAL A 105 -13.40 -1.33 -9.56
CA VAL A 105 -13.38 -0.10 -10.35
C VAL A 105 -12.49 0.96 -9.70
N ALA A 106 -12.63 1.13 -8.38
CA ALA A 106 -11.83 2.09 -7.63
C ALA A 106 -10.34 1.75 -7.72
N GLU A 107 -10.01 0.47 -7.56
CA GLU A 107 -8.63 0.03 -7.62
C GLU A 107 -8.02 0.30 -9.00
N GLU A 108 -8.75 0.00 -10.05
CA GLU A 108 -8.27 0.25 -11.41
C GLU A 108 -7.96 1.73 -11.62
N GLN A 109 -8.84 2.60 -11.15
CA GLN A 109 -8.64 4.03 -11.26
C GLN A 109 -7.39 4.49 -10.50
N ILE A 110 -7.21 4.00 -9.28
CA ILE A 110 -6.07 4.39 -8.45
C ILE A 110 -4.75 3.83 -9.02
N LEU A 111 -4.78 2.66 -9.62
CA LEU A 111 -3.57 2.13 -10.26
C LEU A 111 -3.08 3.07 -11.34
N GLN A 112 -3.99 3.61 -12.16
CA GLN A 112 -3.59 4.52 -13.23
C GLN A 112 -3.18 5.89 -12.72
N GLU A 113 -3.87 6.41 -11.72
CA GLU A 113 -3.63 7.78 -11.26
C GLU A 113 -2.45 7.90 -10.30
N LEU A 114 -2.20 6.89 -9.51
CA LEU A 114 -1.25 6.99 -8.41
C LEU A 114 -0.09 6.00 -8.53
N ILE A 115 -0.38 4.77 -8.88
CA ILE A 115 0.62 3.71 -8.84
C ILE A 115 1.51 3.73 -10.09
N TYR A 116 0.92 3.93 -11.24
CA TYR A 116 1.60 3.92 -12.53
C TYR A 116 1.77 5.31 -13.14
N ALA A 117 1.81 6.31 -12.29
CA ALA A 117 1.96 7.69 -12.76
C ALA A 117 3.42 8.11 -12.95
#